data_c97f96e61452d7364be395362832cc9c
#
_entry.id   c97f96e61452d7364be395362832cc9c
#
_cell.length_a   1.000
_cell.length_b   1.000
_cell.length_c   1.000
_cell.angle_alpha   90.00
_cell.angle_beta   90.00
_cell.angle_gamma   90.00
#
_symmetry.space_group_name_H-M   'P 1'
#
loop_
_entity.id
_entity.type
_entity.pdbx_description
1 polymer ?
#
loop_
_entity_poly.entity_id
_entity_poly.type
_entity_poly.pdbx_seq_one_letter_code
_entity_poly.pdbx_strand_id
1 'polypeptide(L)'
;MRIRFVVSACLAGIPCRYDGRANTCSAVVRLVASGCAVPACPEWLGGLPTPRPPCELHHERVCTCDGVDVTAAFMLGAQRATDLALRQGCTAAILKSRSPSCGAG
;
A
#
# COMPACT_ATOMS: atom_id res chain seq x y z
N MET A 1 -16.17 -9.92 -18.77
CA MET A 1 -15.65 -10.01 -17.38
C MET A 1 -14.85 -8.75 -17.06
N ARG A 2 -15.15 -8.10 -15.95
CA ARG A 2 -14.44 -6.90 -15.54
C ARG A 2 -13.19 -7.26 -14.75
N ILE A 3 -12.07 -6.65 -15.10
CA ILE A 3 -10.88 -6.72 -14.29
C ILE A 3 -11.05 -5.76 -13.11
N ARG A 4 -10.78 -6.24 -11.90
CA ARG A 4 -10.79 -5.42 -10.70
C ARG A 4 -9.38 -5.33 -10.15
N PHE A 5 -8.96 -4.12 -9.82
CA PHE A 5 -7.60 -3.83 -9.37
C PHE A 5 -7.58 -3.57 -7.87
N VAL A 6 -6.55 -4.07 -7.20
CA VAL A 6 -6.12 -3.49 -5.93
C VAL A 6 -5.05 -2.44 -6.25
N VAL A 7 -5.17 -1.25 -5.68
CA VAL A 7 -4.28 -0.13 -6.01
C VAL A 7 -3.65 0.44 -4.74
N SER A 8 -2.43 0.92 -4.85
CA SER A 8 -1.81 1.63 -3.73
C SER A 8 -2.67 2.85 -3.37
N ALA A 9 -3.09 2.95 -2.11
CA ALA A 9 -4.03 3.96 -1.67
C ALA A 9 -3.54 5.39 -1.92
N CYS A 10 -2.24 5.64 -1.83
CA CYS A 10 -1.68 6.97 -2.10
C CYS A 10 -1.86 7.38 -3.57
N LEU A 11 -1.92 6.44 -4.51
CA LEU A 11 -2.22 6.73 -5.91
C LEU A 11 -3.68 7.14 -6.11
N ALA A 12 -4.55 6.71 -5.22
CA ALA A 12 -5.97 7.07 -5.23
C ALA A 12 -6.26 8.41 -4.51
N GLY A 13 -5.22 9.10 -4.06
CA GLY A 13 -5.36 10.40 -3.39
C GLY A 13 -5.47 10.31 -1.87
N ILE A 14 -5.35 9.12 -1.28
CA ILE A 14 -5.38 8.96 0.18
C ILE A 14 -4.01 9.35 0.75
N PRO A 15 -3.94 10.30 1.72
CA PRO A 15 -2.66 10.77 2.25
C PRO A 15 -2.04 9.78 3.24
N CYS A 16 -1.72 8.59 2.76
CA CYS A 16 -1.22 7.48 3.57
C CYS A 16 0.28 7.23 3.45
N ARG A 17 1.00 8.06 2.71
CA ARG A 17 2.46 7.97 2.64
C ARG A 17 3.07 8.24 4.00
N TYR A 18 4.31 7.78 4.21
CA TYR A 18 5.02 8.00 5.48
C TYR A 18 5.08 9.48 5.89
N ASP A 19 5.12 10.40 4.92
CA ASP A 19 5.18 11.85 5.14
C ASP A 19 3.80 12.51 5.26
N GLY A 20 2.71 11.73 5.26
CA GLY A 20 1.36 12.25 5.33
C GLY A 20 0.82 12.80 4.01
N ARG A 21 1.50 12.51 2.91
CA ARG A 21 1.10 12.96 1.58
C ARG A 21 0.51 11.83 0.74
N ALA A 22 -0.01 12.18 -0.41
CA ALA A 22 -0.48 11.25 -1.43
C ALA A 22 0.36 11.42 -2.70
N ASN A 23 0.33 10.39 -3.56
CA ASN A 23 0.86 10.46 -4.92
C ASN A 23 -0.28 10.31 -5.91
N THR A 24 -1.23 11.22 -5.87
CA THR A 24 -2.48 11.14 -6.61
C THR A 24 -2.24 10.93 -8.11
N CYS A 25 -2.82 9.85 -8.63
CA CYS A 25 -2.82 9.54 -10.06
C CYS A 25 -4.27 9.60 -10.54
N SER A 26 -4.58 10.52 -11.46
CA SER A 26 -5.96 10.74 -11.89
C SER A 26 -6.60 9.52 -12.52
N ALA A 27 -5.83 8.70 -13.24
CA ALA A 27 -6.33 7.46 -13.83
C ALA A 27 -6.76 6.46 -12.74
N VAL A 28 -5.97 6.35 -11.66
CA VAL A 28 -6.30 5.48 -10.52
C VAL A 28 -7.52 6.00 -9.78
N VAL A 29 -7.62 7.31 -9.56
CA VAL A 29 -8.80 7.93 -8.92
C VAL A 29 -10.07 7.58 -9.71
N ARG A 30 -10.02 7.65 -11.03
CA ARG A 30 -11.17 7.29 -11.88
C ARG A 30 -11.52 5.81 -11.77
N LEU A 31 -10.54 4.92 -11.70
CA LEU A 31 -10.79 3.49 -11.52
C LEU A 31 -11.49 3.21 -10.19
N VAL A 32 -11.07 3.86 -9.12
CA VAL A 32 -11.72 3.72 -7.80
C VAL A 32 -13.15 4.26 -7.86
N ALA A 33 -13.34 5.43 -8.43
CA ALA A 33 -14.66 6.05 -8.54
C ALA A 33 -15.64 5.21 -9.35
N SER A 34 -15.17 4.49 -10.37
CA SER A 34 -16.00 3.61 -11.20
C SER A 34 -16.24 2.23 -10.60
N GLY A 35 -15.66 1.93 -9.44
CA GLY A 35 -15.78 0.62 -8.80
C GLY A 35 -14.86 -0.46 -9.37
N CYS A 36 -13.91 -0.08 -10.25
CA CYS A 36 -12.97 -1.02 -10.85
C CYS A 36 -11.70 -1.22 -10.02
N ALA A 37 -11.48 -0.46 -8.97
CA ALA A 37 -10.30 -0.54 -8.14
C ALA A 37 -10.64 -0.36 -6.66
N VAL A 38 -9.88 -1.04 -5.81
CA VAL A 38 -9.98 -0.96 -4.36
C VAL A 38 -8.65 -0.43 -3.83
N PRO A 39 -8.63 0.70 -3.11
CA PRO A 39 -7.39 1.21 -2.54
C PRO A 39 -6.96 0.41 -1.31
N ALA A 40 -5.66 0.21 -1.16
CA ALA A 40 -5.07 -0.44 0.00
C ALA A 40 -3.71 0.16 0.30
N CYS A 41 -3.40 0.36 1.57
CA CYS A 41 -2.07 0.73 2.04
C CYS A 41 -1.60 -0.35 3.01
N PRO A 42 -0.67 -1.23 2.61
CA PRO A 42 -0.21 -2.31 3.49
C PRO A 42 0.40 -1.80 4.80
N GLU A 43 1.03 -0.65 4.79
CA GLU A 43 1.60 -0.08 6.02
C GLU A 43 0.50 0.33 7.00
N TRP A 44 -0.57 0.96 6.52
CA TRP A 44 -1.74 1.26 7.35
C TRP A 44 -2.43 -0.01 7.83
N LEU A 45 -2.61 -0.97 6.95
CA LEU A 45 -3.26 -2.24 7.31
C LEU A 45 -2.44 -3.01 8.35
N GLY A 46 -1.13 -2.80 8.40
CA GLY A 46 -0.25 -3.36 9.42
C GLY A 46 -0.25 -2.56 10.72
N GLY A 47 -1.01 -1.48 10.81
CA GLY A 47 -1.13 -0.67 12.02
C GLY A 47 -0.11 0.45 12.17
N LEU A 48 0.63 0.77 11.10
CA LEU A 48 1.60 1.86 11.16
C LEU A 48 0.91 3.22 11.03
N PRO A 49 1.30 4.22 11.84
CA PRO A 49 0.67 5.54 11.81
C PRO A 49 1.11 6.37 10.59
N THR A 50 0.42 7.47 10.36
CA THR A 50 0.79 8.50 9.39
C THR A 50 0.78 9.86 10.10
N PRO A 51 1.83 10.67 10.05
CA PRO A 51 3.14 10.37 9.45
C PRO A 51 3.93 9.34 10.26
N ARG A 52 4.95 8.78 9.62
CA ARG A 52 5.84 7.78 10.23
C ARG A 52 7.24 7.89 9.62
N PRO A 53 8.29 7.38 10.30
CA PRO A 53 9.62 7.36 9.71
C PRO A 53 9.64 6.52 8.43
N PRO A 54 10.44 6.88 7.42
CA PRO A 54 10.63 6.04 6.25
C PRO A 54 11.30 4.72 6.66
N CYS A 55 10.95 3.65 5.95
CA CYS A 55 11.43 2.31 6.22
C CYS A 55 12.30 1.80 5.10
N GLU A 56 13.25 0.94 5.45
CA GLU A 56 14.15 0.29 4.51
C GLU A 56 14.18 -1.21 4.74
N LEU A 57 14.37 -1.96 3.68
CA LEU A 57 14.53 -3.42 3.74
C LEU A 57 16.01 -3.76 3.91
N HIS A 58 16.33 -4.45 5.00
CA HIS A 58 17.68 -4.94 5.30
C HIS A 58 17.64 -6.43 5.55
N HIS A 59 18.20 -7.25 4.67
CA HIS A 59 18.26 -8.71 4.82
C HIS A 59 16.89 -9.29 5.10
N GLU A 60 15.93 -9.33 4.74
CA GLU A 60 14.60 -9.86 5.09
C GLU A 60 13.91 -9.16 6.26
N ARG A 61 14.54 -8.12 6.83
CA ARG A 61 13.91 -7.32 7.90
C ARG A 61 13.60 -5.91 7.39
N VAL A 62 12.47 -5.37 7.83
CA VAL A 62 12.08 -4.00 7.53
C VAL A 62 12.30 -3.16 8.77
N CYS A 63 13.12 -2.12 8.64
CA CYS A 63 13.46 -1.24 9.76
C CYS A 63 13.20 0.22 9.39
N THR A 64 12.79 1.02 10.38
CA THR A 64 12.70 2.47 10.19
C THR A 64 14.11 3.06 10.10
N CYS A 65 14.20 4.29 9.61
CA CYS A 65 15.48 5.01 9.57
C CYS A 65 16.06 5.21 10.98
N ASP A 66 15.23 5.12 12.03
CA ASP A 66 15.65 5.20 13.42
C ASP A 66 16.09 3.84 13.99
N GLY A 67 16.11 2.80 13.20
CA GLY A 67 16.55 1.47 13.60
C GLY A 67 15.48 0.59 14.25
N VAL A 68 14.22 1.00 14.24
CA VAL A 68 13.13 0.20 14.80
C VAL A 68 12.69 -0.85 13.79
N ASP A 69 12.66 -2.12 14.21
CA ASP A 69 12.20 -3.23 13.36
C ASP A 69 10.67 -3.22 13.30
N VAL A 70 10.14 -3.09 12.09
CA VAL A 70 8.69 -3.08 11.82
C VAL A 70 8.28 -4.22 10.90
N THR A 71 9.10 -5.26 10.79
CA THR A 71 8.85 -6.41 9.90
C THR A 71 7.49 -7.03 10.15
N ALA A 72 7.12 -7.25 11.42
CA ALA A 72 5.84 -7.86 11.77
C ALA A 72 4.65 -7.02 11.26
N ALA A 73 4.73 -5.70 11.38
CA ALA A 73 3.69 -4.79 10.87
C ALA A 73 3.59 -4.87 9.33
N PHE A 74 4.72 -4.93 8.63
CA PHE A 74 4.74 -5.08 7.18
C PHE A 74 4.16 -6.42 6.73
N MET A 75 4.48 -7.51 7.43
CA MET A 75 3.94 -8.84 7.12
C MET A 75 2.43 -8.89 7.36
N LEU A 76 1.96 -8.33 8.47
CA LEU A 76 0.54 -8.25 8.77
C LEU A 76 -0.20 -7.40 7.73
N GLY A 77 0.37 -6.28 7.34
CA GLY A 77 -0.20 -5.40 6.33
C GLY A 77 -0.30 -6.06 4.97
N ALA A 78 0.74 -6.79 4.56
CA ALA A 78 0.75 -7.54 3.31
C ALA A 78 -0.34 -8.62 3.31
N GLN A 79 -0.48 -9.36 4.40
CA GLN A 79 -1.52 -10.37 4.54
C GLN A 79 -2.92 -9.75 4.47
N ARG A 80 -3.15 -8.66 5.18
CA ARG A 80 -4.44 -7.97 5.17
C ARG A 80 -4.77 -7.38 3.81
N ALA A 81 -3.78 -6.84 3.11
CA ALA A 81 -3.97 -6.31 1.74
C ALA A 81 -4.34 -7.45 0.77
N THR A 82 -3.68 -8.60 0.89
CA THR A 82 -3.98 -9.78 0.08
C THR A 82 -5.39 -10.27 0.35
N ASP A 83 -5.78 -10.39 1.62
CA ASP A 83 -7.13 -10.81 2.01
C ASP A 83 -8.19 -9.84 1.48
N LEU A 84 -7.94 -8.55 1.57
CA LEU A 84 -8.84 -7.53 1.03
C LEU A 84 -9.01 -7.70 -0.48
N ALA A 85 -7.92 -7.87 -1.22
CA ALA A 85 -7.94 -8.06 -2.66
C ALA A 85 -8.73 -9.30 -3.05
N LEU A 86 -8.52 -10.42 -2.35
CA LEU A 86 -9.24 -11.67 -2.61
C LEU A 86 -10.74 -11.52 -2.32
N ARG A 87 -11.12 -10.90 -1.21
CA ARG A 87 -12.52 -10.67 -0.86
C ARG A 87 -13.23 -9.77 -1.86
N GLN A 88 -12.53 -8.82 -2.44
CA GLN A 88 -13.08 -7.88 -3.40
C GLN A 88 -13.00 -8.39 -4.84
N GLY A 89 -12.50 -9.61 -5.06
CA GLY A 89 -12.40 -10.20 -6.39
C GLY A 89 -11.36 -9.54 -7.28
N CYS A 90 -10.32 -8.96 -6.71
CA CYS A 90 -9.25 -8.33 -7.48
C CYS A 90 -8.37 -9.39 -8.15
N THR A 91 -8.05 -9.16 -9.43
CA THR A 91 -7.21 -10.07 -10.21
C THR A 91 -5.93 -9.40 -10.71
N ALA A 92 -5.77 -8.11 -10.47
CA ALA A 92 -4.61 -7.33 -10.89
C ALA A 92 -4.30 -6.26 -9.84
N ALA A 93 -3.11 -5.70 -9.90
CA ALA A 93 -2.66 -4.67 -8.97
C ALA A 93 -1.99 -3.51 -9.70
N ILE A 94 -2.21 -2.30 -9.22
CA ILE A 94 -1.48 -1.10 -9.62
C ILE A 94 -0.82 -0.55 -8.36
N LEU A 95 0.49 -0.67 -8.27
CA LEU A 95 1.24 -0.39 -7.05
C LEU A 95 2.18 0.80 -7.26
N LYS A 96 2.35 1.57 -6.19
CA LYS A 96 3.32 2.67 -6.19
C LYS A 96 4.74 2.11 -6.20
N SER A 97 5.58 2.59 -7.13
CA SER A 97 6.99 2.25 -7.18
C SER A 97 7.74 2.83 -5.96
N ARG A 98 8.89 2.25 -5.65
CA ARG A 98 9.79 2.69 -4.58
C ARG A 98 9.16 2.70 -3.19
N SER A 99 8.13 1.89 -2.98
CA SER A 99 7.54 1.68 -1.67
C SER A 99 8.02 0.34 -1.11
N PRO A 100 8.50 0.25 0.13
CA PRO A 100 8.92 -1.03 0.70
C PRO A 100 7.77 -2.02 0.87
N SER A 101 6.53 -1.53 0.92
CA SER A 101 5.35 -2.40 1.08
C SER A 101 4.63 -2.69 -0.24
N CYS A 102 4.72 -1.81 -1.24
CA CYS A 102 3.96 -1.92 -2.48
C CYS A 102 4.84 -2.15 -3.69
N GLY A 103 5.99 -1.49 -3.76
CA GLY A 103 6.83 -1.49 -4.93
C GLY A 103 8.02 -2.42 -4.80
N ALA A 104 8.49 -2.94 -5.93
CA ALA A 104 9.67 -3.78 -6.01
C ALA A 104 10.94 -2.96 -6.36
N GLY A 105 10.82 -1.67 -6.37
CA GLY A 105 11.89 -0.84 -6.85
C GLY A 105 12.55 0.03 -5.86
#